data_a63babc2ad57eba59d7446603731cfdf
#
_entry.id   a63babc2ad57eba59d7446603731cfdf
#
_cell.length_a   1.000
_cell.length_b   1.000
_cell.length_c   1.000
_cell.angle_alpha   90.00
_cell.angle_beta   90.00
_cell.angle_gamma   90.00
#
_symmetry.space_group_name_H-M   'P 1'
#
loop_
_entity.id
_entity.type
_entity.pdbx_description
1 polymer ?
#
loop_
_entity_poly.entity_id
_entity_poly.type
_entity_poly.pdbx_seq_one_letter_code
_entity_poly.pdbx_strand_id
1 'polypeptide(L)'
;MVEKVGYREELERDYDRILFLAPTRRLSDKTQVFPLEQNDSVRTRLTHSYEVSNLARSIGTQLAYEHSELFEGNGLDKRNSQLTRSLPSLLAAIGLAHDLGNPPFGHQGETAIQDWFKANKENVFSYTEETMPLYYNDFLNFDGNSQTIRLLTQLQILNDKFGINLTYATLAALLKYPQSSTHIASTKQSIEEWKKSHGEEEQCPISDVTWKKHGYFYSEEYLVQDVWCETGLREGFVTQ
;
A
#
# COMPACT_ATOMS: atom_id res chain seq x y z
N MET A 1 -33.29 -16.06 2.45
CA MET A 1 -31.93 -16.60 2.37
C MET A 1 -31.37 -16.63 3.79
N VAL A 2 -31.07 -17.78 4.34
CA VAL A 2 -30.42 -17.88 5.67
C VAL A 2 -28.97 -17.44 5.46
N GLU A 3 -28.59 -16.30 6.03
CA GLU A 3 -27.19 -15.87 6.14
C GLU A 3 -26.41 -16.99 6.80
N LYS A 4 -25.52 -17.65 6.05
CA LYS A 4 -24.54 -18.55 6.67
C LYS A 4 -23.58 -17.67 7.46
N VAL A 5 -23.82 -17.55 8.75
CA VAL A 5 -22.85 -16.99 9.69
C VAL A 5 -21.62 -17.90 9.63
N GLY A 6 -20.61 -17.50 8.88
CA GLY A 6 -19.35 -18.22 8.82
C GLY A 6 -18.65 -18.10 10.18
N TYR A 7 -18.04 -19.17 10.66
CA TYR A 7 -17.24 -19.16 11.90
C TYR A 7 -16.01 -18.24 11.83
N ARG A 8 -15.61 -17.83 10.61
CA ARG A 8 -14.45 -16.97 10.34
C ARG A 8 -14.92 -15.64 9.77
N GLU A 9 -14.33 -14.57 10.28
CA GLU A 9 -14.58 -13.22 9.79
C GLU A 9 -13.82 -12.94 8.49
N GLU A 10 -14.31 -12.01 7.67
CA GLU A 10 -13.68 -11.68 6.40
C GLU A 10 -12.26 -11.13 6.57
N LEU A 11 -11.97 -10.36 7.64
CA LEU A 11 -10.63 -9.84 7.92
C LEU A 11 -9.63 -10.96 8.31
N GLU A 12 -10.11 -12.04 8.95
CA GLU A 12 -9.30 -13.25 9.18
C GLU A 12 -8.99 -13.96 7.86
N ARG A 13 -9.96 -13.99 6.94
CA ARG A 13 -9.77 -14.55 5.59
C ARG A 13 -8.80 -13.71 4.76
N ASP A 14 -8.83 -12.39 4.89
CA ASP A 14 -7.89 -11.51 4.21
C ASP A 14 -6.45 -11.79 4.63
N TYR A 15 -6.20 -11.99 5.93
CA TYR A 15 -4.90 -12.42 6.41
C TYR A 15 -4.43 -13.71 5.75
N ASP A 16 -5.31 -14.72 5.70
CA ASP A 16 -4.98 -16.01 5.06
C ASP A 16 -4.74 -15.85 3.55
N ARG A 17 -5.56 -15.07 2.86
CA ARG A 17 -5.38 -14.80 1.43
C ARG A 17 -3.98 -14.23 1.16
N ILE A 18 -3.55 -13.25 1.95
CA ILE A 18 -2.21 -12.65 1.83
C ILE A 18 -1.12 -13.65 2.20
N LEU A 19 -1.30 -14.42 3.27
CA LEU A 19 -0.33 -15.39 3.77
C LEU A 19 0.03 -16.46 2.72
N PHE A 20 -0.97 -16.95 2.00
CA PHE A 20 -0.79 -18.03 1.02
C PHE A 20 -0.41 -17.57 -0.38
N LEU A 21 -0.22 -16.27 -0.61
CA LEU A 21 0.18 -15.75 -1.91
C LEU A 21 1.60 -16.20 -2.33
N ALA A 22 1.78 -16.35 -3.63
CA ALA A 22 3.12 -16.56 -4.20
C ALA A 22 4.05 -15.35 -3.96
N PRO A 23 3.62 -14.08 -4.12
CA PRO A 23 4.43 -12.91 -3.73
C PRO A 23 4.88 -12.94 -2.28
N THR A 24 4.04 -13.36 -1.32
CA THR A 24 4.42 -13.49 0.09
C THR A 24 5.55 -14.50 0.25
N ARG A 25 5.45 -15.67 -0.36
CA ARG A 25 6.54 -16.67 -0.32
C ARG A 25 7.84 -16.18 -0.93
N ARG A 26 7.76 -15.38 -2.02
CA ARG A 26 8.95 -14.80 -2.67
C ARG A 26 9.69 -13.78 -1.84
N LEU A 27 9.11 -13.28 -0.76
CA LEU A 27 9.83 -12.44 0.20
C LEU A 27 10.96 -13.18 0.90
N SER A 28 10.96 -14.52 0.91
CA SER A 28 12.07 -15.34 1.42
C SER A 28 13.36 -15.11 0.66
N ASP A 29 13.27 -14.86 -0.65
CA ASP A 29 14.42 -14.68 -1.53
C ASP A 29 14.89 -13.22 -1.63
N LYS A 30 14.19 -12.31 -0.94
CA LYS A 30 14.54 -10.88 -0.87
C LYS A 30 15.16 -10.58 0.48
N THR A 31 16.38 -10.05 0.47
CA THR A 31 17.06 -9.64 1.70
C THR A 31 16.47 -8.34 2.24
N GLN A 32 16.51 -8.16 3.55
CA GLN A 32 16.05 -6.91 4.17
C GLN A 32 17.15 -5.83 4.07
N VAL A 33 18.38 -6.15 4.41
CA VAL A 33 19.51 -5.20 4.47
C VAL A 33 20.73 -5.72 3.71
N PHE A 34 21.18 -6.94 4.01
CA PHE A 34 22.43 -7.50 3.46
C PHE A 34 22.14 -8.39 2.26
N PRO A 35 22.46 -7.94 1.03
CA PRO A 35 22.25 -8.76 -0.15
C PRO A 35 23.24 -9.93 -0.21
N LEU A 36 22.76 -11.05 -0.77
CA LEU A 36 23.58 -12.26 -1.03
C LEU A 36 24.21 -12.91 0.21
N GLU A 37 23.71 -12.60 1.40
CA GLU A 37 24.17 -13.24 2.64
C GLU A 37 23.53 -14.63 2.78
N GLN A 38 24.35 -15.64 3.07
CA GLN A 38 23.91 -17.03 3.22
C GLN A 38 23.70 -17.42 4.69
N ASN A 39 23.95 -16.50 5.63
CA ASN A 39 23.79 -16.77 7.04
C ASN A 39 22.31 -16.76 7.43
N ASP A 40 21.80 -17.86 7.96
CA ASP A 40 20.42 -18.06 8.40
C ASP A 40 19.96 -17.07 9.49
N SER A 41 20.90 -16.41 10.18
CA SER A 41 20.60 -15.37 11.17
C SER A 41 20.22 -14.02 10.53
N VAL A 42 20.49 -13.83 9.23
CA VAL A 42 20.17 -12.59 8.53
C VAL A 42 18.70 -12.60 8.11
N ARG A 43 17.98 -11.54 8.47
CA ARG A 43 16.55 -11.40 8.16
C ARG A 43 16.30 -11.29 6.67
N THR A 44 15.38 -12.11 6.18
CA THR A 44 14.75 -11.92 4.88
C THR A 44 13.56 -10.95 5.02
N ARG A 45 13.03 -10.45 3.91
CA ARG A 45 11.78 -9.67 3.93
C ARG A 45 10.59 -10.47 4.43
N LEU A 46 10.59 -11.79 4.24
CA LEU A 46 9.53 -12.65 4.77
C LEU A 46 9.56 -12.70 6.30
N THR A 47 10.71 -12.97 6.90
CA THR A 47 10.83 -13.02 8.36
C THR A 47 10.52 -11.66 8.99
N HIS A 48 10.98 -10.57 8.37
CA HIS A 48 10.61 -9.20 8.77
C HIS A 48 9.10 -8.97 8.70
N SER A 49 8.43 -9.36 7.61
CA SER A 49 6.99 -9.21 7.46
C SER A 49 6.19 -9.99 8.50
N TYR A 50 6.67 -11.17 8.91
CA TYR A 50 6.06 -11.91 10.03
C TYR A 50 6.24 -11.21 11.37
N GLU A 51 7.42 -10.66 11.64
CA GLU A 51 7.66 -9.87 12.86
C GLU A 51 6.74 -8.65 12.92
N VAL A 52 6.66 -7.87 11.83
CA VAL A 52 5.77 -6.70 11.72
C VAL A 52 4.31 -7.11 11.87
N SER A 53 3.88 -8.19 11.23
CA SER A 53 2.52 -8.72 11.34
C SER A 53 2.17 -9.08 12.78
N ASN A 54 3.06 -9.75 13.50
CA ASN A 54 2.83 -10.13 14.89
C ASN A 54 2.79 -8.92 15.84
N LEU A 55 3.69 -7.94 15.66
CA LEU A 55 3.68 -6.70 16.43
C LEU A 55 2.39 -5.89 16.17
N ALA A 56 2.02 -5.73 14.92
CA ALA A 56 0.79 -5.04 14.53
C ALA A 56 -0.46 -5.72 15.10
N ARG A 57 -0.52 -7.06 15.08
CA ARG A 57 -1.57 -7.84 15.73
C ARG A 57 -1.63 -7.56 17.23
N SER A 58 -0.48 -7.49 17.91
CA SER A 58 -0.41 -7.22 19.34
C SER A 58 -0.92 -5.82 19.68
N ILE A 59 -0.57 -4.82 18.88
CA ILE A 59 -1.10 -3.45 19.00
C ILE A 59 -2.62 -3.45 18.80
N GLY A 60 -3.12 -4.15 17.77
CA GLY A 60 -4.56 -4.28 17.52
C GLY A 60 -5.31 -4.95 18.68
N THR A 61 -4.69 -5.96 19.28
CA THR A 61 -5.26 -6.61 20.48
C THR A 61 -5.34 -5.62 21.65
N GLN A 62 -4.27 -4.89 21.92
CA GLN A 62 -4.25 -3.90 22.99
C GLN A 62 -5.31 -2.82 22.76
N LEU A 63 -5.39 -2.25 21.58
CA LEU A 63 -6.40 -1.23 21.24
C LEU A 63 -7.82 -1.76 21.41
N ALA A 64 -8.10 -3.00 20.98
CA ALA A 64 -9.43 -3.57 21.07
C ALA A 64 -9.88 -3.86 22.51
N TYR A 65 -8.94 -4.19 23.42
CA TYR A 65 -9.25 -4.52 24.81
C TYR A 65 -9.15 -3.33 25.77
N GLU A 66 -8.12 -2.49 25.61
CA GLU A 66 -7.83 -1.42 26.57
C GLU A 66 -8.40 -0.06 26.12
N HIS A 67 -8.62 0.13 24.80
CA HIS A 67 -9.04 1.39 24.20
C HIS A 67 -10.28 1.22 23.31
N SER A 68 -11.20 0.35 23.71
CA SER A 68 -12.44 0.09 22.95
C SER A 68 -13.31 1.34 22.79
N GLU A 69 -13.16 2.35 23.66
CA GLU A 69 -13.83 3.65 23.56
C GLU A 69 -13.51 4.43 22.29
N LEU A 70 -12.36 4.19 21.65
CA LEU A 70 -11.99 4.81 20.37
C LEU A 70 -12.89 4.37 19.21
N PHE A 71 -13.60 3.25 19.38
CA PHE A 71 -14.45 2.64 18.36
C PHE A 71 -15.94 2.79 18.66
N GLU A 72 -16.31 3.52 19.74
CA GLU A 72 -17.68 3.79 20.11
C GLU A 72 -18.34 4.76 19.11
N GLY A 73 -19.64 4.59 18.90
CA GLY A 73 -20.40 5.46 17.98
C GLY A 73 -20.59 4.94 16.57
N ASN A 74 -19.81 3.93 16.13
CA ASN A 74 -19.92 3.31 14.81
C ASN A 74 -20.74 1.99 14.82
N GLY A 75 -21.65 1.82 15.77
CA GLY A 75 -22.42 0.57 15.93
C GLY A 75 -21.63 -0.58 16.55
N LEU A 76 -20.39 -0.33 16.99
CA LEU A 76 -19.56 -1.28 17.72
C LEU A 76 -19.76 -1.06 19.22
N ASP A 77 -20.48 -1.97 19.86
CA ASP A 77 -20.71 -1.93 21.30
C ASP A 77 -19.45 -2.33 22.08
N LYS A 78 -19.22 -1.76 23.29
CA LYS A 78 -18.07 -2.00 24.17
C LYS A 78 -17.71 -3.47 24.44
N ARG A 79 -18.64 -4.38 24.19
CA ARG A 79 -18.48 -5.82 24.37
C ARG A 79 -18.46 -6.58 23.05
N ASN A 80 -18.21 -5.92 21.94
CA ASN A 80 -18.28 -6.57 20.65
C ASN A 80 -17.10 -7.55 20.50
N SER A 81 -17.40 -8.83 20.67
CA SER A 81 -16.45 -9.92 20.39
C SER A 81 -15.88 -9.86 18.96
N GLN A 82 -16.56 -9.14 18.10
CA GLN A 82 -16.15 -8.92 16.72
C GLN A 82 -14.94 -7.98 16.64
N LEU A 83 -14.93 -6.84 17.36
CA LEU A 83 -13.81 -5.90 17.35
C LEU A 83 -12.51 -6.57 17.82
N THR A 84 -12.57 -7.38 18.89
CA THR A 84 -11.42 -8.09 19.47
C THR A 84 -10.81 -9.15 18.53
N ARG A 85 -11.55 -9.57 17.50
CA ARG A 85 -11.07 -10.47 16.45
C ARG A 85 -10.68 -9.71 15.18
N SER A 86 -11.52 -8.78 14.74
CA SER A 86 -11.38 -8.06 13.48
C SER A 86 -10.19 -7.13 13.48
N LEU A 87 -9.99 -6.31 14.53
CA LEU A 87 -8.92 -5.33 14.54
C LEU A 87 -7.51 -5.96 14.59
N PRO A 88 -7.23 -6.95 15.44
CA PRO A 88 -5.95 -7.67 15.39
C PRO A 88 -5.71 -8.36 14.04
N SER A 89 -6.75 -8.94 13.43
CA SER A 89 -6.63 -9.62 12.13
C SER A 89 -6.33 -8.64 11.00
N LEU A 90 -7.01 -7.49 10.98
CA LEU A 90 -6.74 -6.41 10.04
C LEU A 90 -5.30 -5.93 10.14
N LEU A 91 -4.84 -5.59 11.36
CA LEU A 91 -3.48 -5.10 11.57
C LEU A 91 -2.42 -6.16 11.25
N ALA A 92 -2.69 -7.44 11.53
CA ALA A 92 -1.81 -8.53 11.13
C ALA A 92 -1.71 -8.64 9.60
N ALA A 93 -2.84 -8.52 8.90
CA ALA A 93 -2.89 -8.59 7.44
C ALA A 93 -2.08 -7.47 6.77
N ILE A 94 -2.27 -6.21 7.21
CA ILE A 94 -1.50 -5.08 6.66
C ILE A 94 -0.02 -5.17 7.02
N GLY A 95 0.32 -5.63 8.24
CA GLY A 95 1.69 -5.87 8.64
C GLY A 95 2.38 -6.93 7.79
N LEU A 96 1.66 -7.98 7.39
CA LEU A 96 2.19 -9.02 6.49
C LEU A 96 2.38 -8.50 5.05
N ALA A 97 1.47 -7.66 4.57
CA ALA A 97 1.44 -7.19 3.19
C ALA A 97 2.36 -5.99 2.90
N HIS A 98 2.83 -5.27 3.91
CA HIS A 98 3.44 -3.94 3.74
C HIS A 98 4.65 -3.90 2.78
N ASP A 99 5.39 -5.00 2.68
CA ASP A 99 6.62 -5.11 1.87
C ASP A 99 6.45 -5.90 0.56
N LEU A 100 5.23 -6.35 0.22
CA LEU A 100 4.99 -7.23 -0.95
C LEU A 100 5.45 -6.62 -2.27
N GLY A 101 5.22 -5.33 -2.46
CA GLY A 101 5.53 -4.62 -3.69
C GLY A 101 6.98 -4.14 -3.81
N ASN A 102 7.78 -4.26 -2.76
CA ASN A 102 9.17 -3.81 -2.80
C ASN A 102 9.99 -4.64 -3.80
N PRO A 103 10.72 -3.99 -4.72
CA PRO A 103 11.62 -4.68 -5.62
C PRO A 103 12.84 -5.24 -4.87
N PRO A 104 13.64 -6.14 -5.50
CA PRO A 104 14.97 -6.48 -5.00
C PRO A 104 15.78 -5.21 -4.71
N PHE A 105 16.55 -5.20 -3.64
CA PHE A 105 17.35 -4.07 -3.15
C PHE A 105 16.54 -2.84 -2.67
N GLY A 106 15.22 -2.99 -2.43
CA GLY A 106 14.36 -1.96 -1.83
C GLY A 106 14.40 -0.64 -2.59
N HIS A 107 14.67 0.48 -1.90
CA HIS A 107 14.69 1.82 -2.51
C HIS A 107 15.73 2.00 -3.63
N GLN A 108 16.86 1.30 -3.58
CA GLN A 108 17.82 1.32 -4.69
C GLN A 108 17.23 0.67 -5.93
N GLY A 109 16.47 -0.41 -5.76
CA GLY A 109 15.72 -1.06 -6.83
C GLY A 109 14.61 -0.17 -7.40
N GLU A 110 13.88 0.55 -6.54
CA GLU A 110 12.88 1.54 -6.98
C GLU A 110 13.53 2.61 -7.84
N THR A 111 14.63 3.21 -7.37
CA THR A 111 15.38 4.24 -8.10
C THR A 111 15.88 3.71 -9.44
N ALA A 112 16.48 2.52 -9.48
CA ALA A 112 16.96 1.91 -10.71
C ALA A 112 15.84 1.69 -11.75
N ILE A 113 14.66 1.25 -11.31
CA ILE A 113 13.48 1.10 -12.16
C ILE A 113 13.05 2.46 -12.71
N GLN A 114 12.91 3.47 -11.84
CA GLN A 114 12.52 4.82 -12.25
C GLN A 114 13.50 5.42 -13.26
N ASP A 115 14.80 5.32 -13.01
CA ASP A 115 15.83 5.90 -13.86
C ASP A 115 15.89 5.21 -15.22
N TRP A 116 15.70 3.88 -15.26
CA TRP A 116 15.63 3.16 -16.51
C TRP A 116 14.44 3.63 -17.37
N PHE A 117 13.25 3.76 -16.77
CA PHE A 117 12.07 4.24 -17.49
C PHE A 117 12.22 5.70 -17.94
N LYS A 118 12.83 6.57 -17.12
CA LYS A 118 13.13 7.96 -17.50
C LYS A 118 14.08 8.03 -18.72
N ALA A 119 15.15 7.23 -18.69
CA ALA A 119 16.14 7.19 -19.78
C ALA A 119 15.56 6.62 -21.08
N ASN A 120 14.55 5.75 -21.01
CA ASN A 120 13.95 5.08 -22.17
C ASN A 120 12.52 5.57 -22.47
N LYS A 121 12.10 6.71 -21.91
CA LYS A 121 10.73 7.21 -21.98
C LYS A 121 10.18 7.26 -23.40
N GLU A 122 10.90 7.87 -24.34
CA GLU A 122 10.49 8.03 -25.73
C GLU A 122 10.32 6.68 -26.46
N ASN A 123 11.19 5.71 -26.16
CA ASN A 123 11.14 4.40 -26.81
C ASN A 123 10.01 3.51 -26.27
N VAL A 124 9.73 3.61 -24.94
CA VAL A 124 8.76 2.74 -24.26
C VAL A 124 7.34 3.28 -24.39
N PHE A 125 7.17 4.60 -24.32
CA PHE A 125 5.86 5.24 -24.20
C PHE A 125 5.42 6.01 -25.46
N SER A 126 6.15 5.93 -26.56
CA SER A 126 5.84 6.65 -27.81
C SER A 126 4.41 6.48 -28.33
N TYR A 127 3.79 5.31 -28.10
CA TYR A 127 2.41 5.04 -28.50
C TYR A 127 1.37 5.32 -27.40
N THR A 128 1.80 5.47 -26.15
CA THR A 128 0.90 5.62 -24.99
C THR A 128 0.69 7.07 -24.59
N GLU A 129 1.60 7.98 -24.95
CA GLU A 129 1.45 9.41 -24.61
C GLU A 129 0.19 10.05 -25.24
N GLU A 130 -0.21 9.62 -26.46
CA GLU A 130 -1.43 10.14 -27.10
C GLU A 130 -2.70 9.48 -26.58
N THR A 131 -2.65 8.19 -26.23
CA THR A 131 -3.84 7.42 -25.85
C THR A 131 -4.06 7.34 -24.33
N MET A 132 -2.97 7.41 -23.55
CA MET A 132 -2.99 7.27 -22.09
C MET A 132 -1.96 8.20 -21.42
N PRO A 133 -2.10 9.52 -21.51
CA PRO A 133 -1.03 10.48 -21.20
C PRO A 133 -0.57 10.49 -19.74
N LEU A 134 -1.31 9.88 -18.81
CA LEU A 134 -0.97 9.89 -17.39
C LEU A 134 -0.36 8.57 -16.89
N TYR A 135 -0.57 7.47 -17.60
CA TYR A 135 -0.13 6.13 -17.14
C TYR A 135 1.38 5.96 -17.08
N TYR A 136 2.16 6.69 -17.89
CA TYR A 136 3.63 6.62 -17.83
C TYR A 136 4.18 7.07 -16.46
N ASN A 137 3.44 7.92 -15.72
CA ASN A 137 3.85 8.37 -14.40
C ASN A 137 3.95 7.22 -13.39
N ASP A 138 3.18 6.15 -13.56
CA ASP A 138 3.26 4.96 -12.73
C ASP A 138 4.64 4.30 -12.78
N PHE A 139 5.28 4.37 -13.93
CA PHE A 139 6.62 3.81 -14.17
C PHE A 139 7.73 4.78 -13.81
N LEU A 140 7.58 6.07 -14.14
CA LEU A 140 8.57 7.11 -13.84
C LEU A 140 8.66 7.40 -12.33
N ASN A 141 7.60 7.12 -11.58
CA ASN A 141 7.54 7.26 -10.13
C ASN A 141 7.24 5.91 -9.46
N PHE A 142 7.83 4.81 -9.94
CA PHE A 142 7.61 3.50 -9.36
C PHE A 142 7.86 3.51 -7.85
N ASP A 143 6.93 2.93 -7.07
CA ASP A 143 7.00 2.86 -5.60
C ASP A 143 6.48 1.51 -5.10
N GLY A 144 7.16 0.91 -4.13
CA GLY A 144 6.81 -0.39 -3.58
C GLY A 144 5.44 -0.42 -2.89
N ASN A 145 5.00 0.70 -2.26
CA ASN A 145 3.67 0.76 -1.64
C ASN A 145 2.57 0.67 -2.70
N SER A 146 2.68 1.43 -3.79
CA SER A 146 1.73 1.37 -4.91
C SER A 146 1.77 0.01 -5.61
N GLN A 147 2.95 -0.57 -5.77
CA GLN A 147 3.10 -1.91 -6.33
C GLN A 147 2.45 -2.97 -5.42
N THR A 148 2.42 -2.79 -4.11
CA THR A 148 1.68 -3.68 -3.20
C THR A 148 0.19 -3.68 -3.54
N ILE A 149 -0.43 -2.50 -3.69
CA ILE A 149 -1.84 -2.39 -4.08
C ILE A 149 -2.07 -3.08 -5.43
N ARG A 150 -1.26 -2.78 -6.45
CA ARG A 150 -1.37 -3.41 -7.78
C ARG A 150 -1.24 -4.93 -7.72
N LEU A 151 -0.29 -5.46 -6.94
CA LEU A 151 -0.11 -6.90 -6.78
C LEU A 151 -1.37 -7.55 -6.21
N LEU A 152 -1.96 -6.98 -5.19
CA LEU A 152 -3.10 -7.56 -4.47
C LEU A 152 -4.41 -7.45 -5.26
N THR A 153 -4.58 -6.39 -6.05
CA THR A 153 -5.85 -6.06 -6.69
C THR A 153 -5.90 -6.39 -8.19
N GLN A 154 -4.76 -6.41 -8.88
CA GLN A 154 -4.71 -6.56 -10.34
C GLN A 154 -3.92 -7.79 -10.80
N LEU A 155 -2.78 -8.09 -10.14
CA LEU A 155 -1.85 -9.09 -10.68
C LEU A 155 -2.02 -10.49 -10.11
N GLN A 156 -2.75 -10.66 -9.01
CA GLN A 156 -3.03 -11.96 -8.43
C GLN A 156 -4.45 -12.43 -8.82
N ILE A 157 -4.64 -12.66 -10.11
CA ILE A 157 -5.93 -13.15 -10.64
C ILE A 157 -6.03 -14.66 -10.34
N LEU A 158 -6.87 -15.01 -9.36
CA LEU A 158 -7.12 -16.40 -9.01
C LEU A 158 -8.35 -16.96 -9.76
N ASN A 159 -9.49 -16.29 -9.65
CA ASN A 159 -10.75 -16.76 -10.21
C ASN A 159 -11.58 -15.64 -10.89
N ASP A 160 -11.32 -14.38 -10.61
CA ASP A 160 -12.09 -13.25 -11.08
C ASP A 160 -11.22 -11.99 -11.24
N LYS A 161 -11.86 -10.85 -11.57
CA LYS A 161 -11.22 -9.58 -11.82
C LYS A 161 -10.84 -8.80 -10.55
N PHE A 162 -11.09 -9.34 -9.36
CA PHE A 162 -10.91 -8.62 -8.09
C PHE A 162 -9.58 -8.95 -7.39
N GLY A 163 -8.61 -9.48 -8.13
CA GLY A 163 -7.34 -9.89 -7.57
C GLY A 163 -7.51 -11.02 -6.55
N ILE A 164 -7.02 -10.82 -5.33
CA ILE A 164 -7.22 -11.79 -4.23
C ILE A 164 -8.50 -11.53 -3.44
N ASN A 165 -9.31 -10.61 -3.88
CA ASN A 165 -10.62 -10.27 -3.31
C ASN A 165 -10.56 -9.92 -1.81
N LEU A 166 -9.73 -8.91 -1.47
CA LEU A 166 -9.65 -8.36 -0.13
C LEU A 166 -10.85 -7.46 0.16
N THR A 167 -11.17 -7.33 1.44
CA THR A 167 -12.17 -6.35 1.90
C THR A 167 -11.68 -4.92 1.66
N TYR A 168 -12.61 -4.00 1.45
CA TYR A 168 -12.29 -2.57 1.35
C TYR A 168 -11.60 -2.03 2.61
N ALA A 169 -11.93 -2.55 3.80
CA ALA A 169 -11.26 -2.20 5.05
C ALA A 169 -9.76 -2.54 5.01
N THR A 170 -9.39 -3.72 4.53
CA THR A 170 -7.99 -4.12 4.38
C THR A 170 -7.28 -3.28 3.33
N LEU A 171 -7.91 -3.02 2.18
CA LEU A 171 -7.34 -2.17 1.14
C LEU A 171 -7.15 -0.73 1.61
N ALA A 172 -8.13 -0.15 2.31
CA ALA A 172 -8.04 1.19 2.89
C ALA A 172 -6.89 1.30 3.90
N ALA A 173 -6.74 0.29 4.77
CA ALA A 173 -5.67 0.25 5.77
C ALA A 173 -4.27 0.08 5.16
N LEU A 174 -4.16 -0.53 3.97
CA LEU A 174 -2.91 -0.64 3.20
C LEU A 174 -2.53 0.65 2.48
N LEU A 175 -3.48 1.54 2.20
CA LEU A 175 -3.25 2.82 1.52
C LEU A 175 -2.57 3.83 2.45
N LYS A 176 -1.32 3.56 2.80
CA LYS A 176 -0.50 4.38 3.70
C LYS A 176 -0.38 5.84 3.27
N TYR A 177 -0.34 6.09 1.96
CA TYR A 177 -0.25 7.42 1.37
C TYR A 177 -1.44 7.64 0.44
N PRO A 178 -2.34 8.58 0.74
CA PRO A 178 -3.57 8.79 -0.04
C PRO A 178 -3.33 9.66 -1.30
N GLN A 179 -2.28 9.39 -2.05
CA GLN A 179 -1.88 10.15 -3.23
C GLN A 179 -1.51 9.20 -4.37
N SER A 180 -1.81 9.61 -5.60
CA SER A 180 -1.45 8.87 -6.81
C SER A 180 -0.04 9.21 -7.33
N SER A 181 0.47 8.39 -8.23
CA SER A 181 1.72 8.64 -8.94
C SER A 181 1.71 9.94 -9.75
N THR A 182 0.56 10.33 -10.29
CA THR A 182 0.37 11.59 -11.04
C THR A 182 0.39 12.81 -10.13
N HIS A 183 -0.21 12.71 -8.94
CA HIS A 183 -0.19 13.79 -7.96
C HIS A 183 1.24 14.09 -7.51
N ILE A 184 2.03 13.05 -7.24
CA ILE A 184 3.46 13.22 -6.90
C ILE A 184 4.24 13.86 -8.07
N ALA A 185 3.96 13.46 -9.31
CA ALA A 185 4.61 14.06 -10.48
C ALA A 185 4.33 15.56 -10.59
N SER A 186 3.06 15.97 -10.46
CA SER A 186 2.67 17.40 -10.49
C SER A 186 3.27 18.20 -9.33
N THR A 187 3.30 17.62 -8.12
CA THR A 187 3.88 18.27 -6.95
C THR A 187 5.39 18.46 -7.09
N LYS A 188 6.11 17.45 -7.59
CA LYS A 188 7.56 17.59 -7.90
C LYS A 188 7.82 18.73 -8.90
N GLN A 189 7.02 18.80 -9.95
CA GLN A 189 7.12 19.87 -10.93
C GLN A 189 6.88 21.24 -10.29
N SER A 190 5.85 21.41 -9.46
CA SER A 190 5.57 22.65 -8.75
C SER A 190 6.72 23.06 -7.81
N ILE A 191 7.35 22.10 -7.13
CA ILE A 191 8.53 22.36 -6.29
C ILE A 191 9.73 22.82 -7.13
N GLU A 192 9.97 22.20 -8.27
CA GLU A 192 11.06 22.59 -9.17
C GLU A 192 10.84 24.00 -9.75
N GLU A 193 9.62 24.34 -10.13
CA GLU A 193 9.23 25.67 -10.60
C GLU A 193 9.39 26.72 -9.49
N TRP A 194 8.98 26.37 -8.27
CA TRP A 194 9.14 27.23 -7.10
C TRP A 194 10.63 27.51 -6.80
N LYS A 195 11.47 26.47 -6.78
CA LYS A 195 12.93 26.62 -6.57
C LYS A 195 13.61 27.45 -7.64
N LYS A 196 13.19 27.33 -8.89
CA LYS A 196 13.72 28.17 -9.99
C LYS A 196 13.39 29.65 -9.81
N SER A 197 12.25 29.96 -9.17
CA SER A 197 11.80 31.36 -8.98
C SER A 197 12.32 32.00 -7.68
N HIS A 198 12.61 31.22 -6.63
CA HIS A 198 12.99 31.72 -5.29
C HIS A 198 14.42 31.37 -4.87
N GLY A 199 15.10 30.49 -5.62
CA GLY A 199 16.43 29.98 -5.27
C GLY A 199 16.40 28.76 -4.36
N GLU A 200 17.54 28.08 -4.25
CA GLU A 200 17.65 26.83 -3.46
C GLU A 200 17.72 27.05 -1.94
N GLU A 201 18.02 28.28 -1.49
CA GLU A 201 18.19 28.60 -0.07
C GLU A 201 16.86 28.86 0.65
N GLU A 202 15.79 29.18 -0.08
CA GLU A 202 14.49 29.39 0.52
C GLU A 202 13.75 28.06 0.74
N GLN A 203 13.08 27.96 1.88
CA GLN A 203 12.30 26.76 2.22
C GLN A 203 10.98 26.75 1.45
N CYS A 204 10.82 25.75 0.57
CA CYS A 204 9.57 25.56 -0.17
C CYS A 204 8.40 25.33 0.79
N PRO A 205 7.27 26.04 0.64
CA PRO A 205 6.10 25.89 1.52
C PRO A 205 5.41 24.52 1.39
N ILE A 206 5.71 23.74 0.36
CA ILE A 206 5.18 22.39 0.19
C ILE A 206 5.91 21.46 1.16
N SER A 207 5.16 20.81 2.05
CA SER A 207 5.73 19.91 3.06
C SER A 207 6.47 18.74 2.43
N ASP A 208 7.68 18.47 2.92
CA ASP A 208 8.55 17.36 2.49
C ASP A 208 7.89 15.98 2.58
N VAL A 209 6.89 15.82 3.45
CA VAL A 209 6.20 14.54 3.67
C VAL A 209 5.20 14.23 2.58
N THR A 210 4.54 15.24 2.02
CA THR A 210 3.42 15.09 1.08
C THR A 210 3.84 14.73 -0.34
N TRP A 211 5.11 14.92 -0.72
CA TRP A 211 5.56 14.72 -2.10
C TRP A 211 6.55 13.57 -2.32
N LYS A 212 6.98 12.89 -1.24
CA LYS A 212 8.02 11.84 -1.33
C LYS A 212 7.46 10.48 -1.73
N LYS A 213 6.23 10.16 -1.33
CA LYS A 213 5.65 8.83 -1.47
C LYS A 213 4.20 8.90 -1.93
N HIS A 214 3.80 7.93 -2.73
CA HIS A 214 2.40 7.71 -3.10
C HIS A 214 1.96 6.29 -2.72
N GLY A 215 0.66 6.09 -2.56
CA GLY A 215 0.09 4.81 -2.10
C GLY A 215 -0.48 3.97 -3.22
N TYR A 216 -0.72 4.57 -4.39
CA TYR A 216 -1.28 3.86 -5.53
C TYR A 216 -0.81 4.47 -6.85
N PHE A 217 -0.81 3.67 -7.89
CA PHE A 217 -0.56 4.13 -9.24
C PHE A 217 -1.84 4.74 -9.84
N TYR A 218 -1.69 5.64 -10.77
CA TYR A 218 -2.82 6.28 -11.44
C TYR A 218 -3.77 5.27 -12.08
N SER A 219 -3.25 4.16 -12.59
CA SER A 219 -4.05 3.08 -13.15
C SER A 219 -5.02 2.42 -12.15
N GLU A 220 -4.75 2.50 -10.85
CA GLU A 220 -5.63 2.00 -9.78
C GLU A 220 -6.51 3.08 -9.13
N GLU A 221 -6.49 4.32 -9.64
CA GLU A 221 -7.22 5.45 -9.04
C GLU A 221 -8.72 5.16 -8.90
N TYR A 222 -9.33 4.55 -9.90
CA TYR A 222 -10.74 4.17 -9.87
C TYR A 222 -11.05 3.23 -8.70
N LEU A 223 -10.24 2.19 -8.53
CA LEU A 223 -10.38 1.24 -7.43
C LEU A 223 -10.22 1.94 -6.07
N VAL A 224 -9.24 2.83 -5.95
CA VAL A 224 -8.97 3.54 -4.69
C VAL A 224 -10.13 4.49 -4.35
N GLN A 225 -10.73 5.13 -5.34
CA GLN A 225 -11.93 5.94 -5.13
C GLN A 225 -13.11 5.09 -4.64
N ASP A 226 -13.32 3.89 -5.17
CA ASP A 226 -14.32 2.97 -4.67
C ASP A 226 -14.04 2.56 -3.21
N VAL A 227 -12.79 2.23 -2.88
CA VAL A 227 -12.37 1.91 -1.51
C VAL A 227 -12.69 3.06 -0.55
N TRP A 228 -12.37 4.29 -0.91
CA TRP A 228 -12.66 5.45 -0.06
C TRP A 228 -14.16 5.72 0.08
N CYS A 229 -14.92 5.56 -0.98
CA CYS A 229 -16.37 5.72 -0.96
C CYS A 229 -17.02 4.71 -0.01
N GLU A 230 -16.69 3.44 -0.14
CA GLU A 230 -17.25 2.35 0.65
C GLU A 230 -16.80 2.37 2.13
N THR A 231 -15.62 2.93 2.41
CA THR A 231 -15.11 3.07 3.79
C THR A 231 -15.39 4.42 4.42
N GLY A 232 -16.02 5.35 3.71
CA GLY A 232 -16.33 6.70 4.21
C GLY A 232 -15.11 7.63 4.34
N LEU A 233 -13.96 7.29 3.75
CA LEU A 233 -12.74 8.09 3.82
C LEU A 233 -12.67 9.23 2.79
N ARG A 234 -13.61 9.30 1.86
CA ARG A 234 -13.56 10.23 0.72
C ARG A 234 -13.63 11.71 1.10
N GLU A 235 -14.39 12.07 2.12
CA GLU A 235 -14.65 13.48 2.47
C GLU A 235 -13.47 14.17 3.17
N GLY A 236 -12.54 13.45 3.77
CA GLY A 236 -11.42 14.01 4.53
C GLY A 236 -10.14 14.27 3.73
N PHE A 237 -9.96 13.66 2.56
CA PHE A 237 -8.68 13.67 1.84
C PHE A 237 -8.68 14.43 0.50
N VAL A 238 -9.83 14.87 0.01
CA VAL A 238 -9.96 15.52 -1.31
C VAL A 238 -9.87 17.05 -1.24
N THR A 239 -9.79 17.64 -0.07
CA THR A 239 -9.87 19.10 0.12
C THR A 239 -8.62 19.75 0.75
N GLN A 240 -7.45 19.14 0.65
CA GLN A 240 -6.20 19.82 1.07
C GLN A 240 -5.19 19.90 -0.07
#